data_d41db38e20dd0b011bf7b50bd48fa3a0
#
_entry.id   d41db38e20dd0b011bf7b50bd48fa3a0
#
_cell.length_a   1.000
_cell.length_b   1.000
_cell.length_c   1.000
_cell.angle_alpha   90.00
_cell.angle_beta   90.00
_cell.angle_gamma   90.00
#
_symmetry.space_group_name_H-M   'P 1'
#
loop_
_entity.id
_entity.type
_entity.pdbx_description
1 polymer ?
#
loop_
_entity_poly.entity_id
_entity_poly.type
_entity_poly.pdbx_seq_one_letter_code
_entity_poly.pdbx_strand_id
1 'polypeptide(L)'
;MNGDKNKKFPISLLFFLIETGDRKILVDTGCDGMKAFPTFDLKSPVILLEEYGINRDDITDIILTHTHGDHIGGVKYYKNADIYVQKNECEAKPLINKPNRIITFDNEYKLSDNINIKHIGGHSVGSSVVIVNRDNDAFVLCGDECYSRDNLTRKTPTGSSYNIEQSTFFVNEYSKEKYKTLLFHDLTIVGNTGYKPIF
;
A
#
# COMPACT_ATOMS: atom_id res chain seq x y z
N MET A 1 -22.03 -3.40 2.65
CA MET A 1 -22.02 -4.82 2.19
C MET A 1 -22.35 -5.74 3.36
N ASN A 2 -23.26 -6.67 3.16
CA ASN A 2 -23.67 -7.62 4.20
C ASN A 2 -22.80 -8.89 4.10
N GLY A 3 -21.54 -8.79 4.50
CA GLY A 3 -20.71 -9.98 4.66
C GLY A 3 -21.22 -10.83 5.84
N ASP A 4 -21.04 -12.12 5.75
CA ASP A 4 -21.33 -13.03 6.87
C ASP A 4 -20.32 -12.77 7.98
N LYS A 5 -20.77 -12.19 9.10
CA LYS A 5 -19.93 -11.85 10.25
C LYS A 5 -19.27 -13.07 10.92
N ASN A 6 -19.74 -14.26 10.63
CA ASN A 6 -19.21 -15.52 11.18
C ASN A 6 -18.12 -16.12 10.27
N LYS A 7 -17.95 -15.62 9.05
CA LYS A 7 -16.89 -16.09 8.14
C LYS A 7 -15.66 -15.22 8.28
N LYS A 8 -14.54 -15.88 8.58
CA LYS A 8 -13.20 -15.27 8.58
C LYS A 8 -12.44 -15.79 7.37
N PHE A 9 -11.80 -14.87 6.66
CA PHE A 9 -10.94 -15.21 5.53
C PHE A 9 -9.52 -14.75 5.86
N PRO A 10 -8.50 -15.57 5.59
CA PRO A 10 -7.12 -15.11 5.66
C PRO A 10 -6.87 -14.10 4.55
N ILE A 11 -6.08 -13.10 4.84
CA ILE A 11 -5.61 -12.11 3.86
C ILE A 11 -4.09 -12.07 3.89
N SER A 12 -3.46 -11.74 2.78
CA SER A 12 -2.03 -11.43 2.73
C SER A 12 -1.75 -10.07 3.37
N LEU A 13 -0.51 -9.88 3.84
CA LEU A 13 0.02 -8.59 4.24
C LEU A 13 1.22 -8.30 3.34
N LEU A 14 1.06 -7.35 2.42
CA LEU A 14 2.06 -7.04 1.41
C LEU A 14 2.63 -5.64 1.59
N PHE A 15 3.76 -5.43 0.99
CA PHE A 15 4.33 -4.15 0.63
C PHE A 15 5.02 -4.31 -0.73
N PHE A 16 5.30 -3.22 -1.41
CA PHE A 16 5.93 -3.28 -2.72
C PHE A 16 7.26 -2.53 -2.71
N LEU A 17 8.22 -3.07 -3.45
CA LEU A 17 9.50 -2.43 -3.74
C LEU A 17 9.51 -2.01 -5.21
N ILE A 18 9.88 -0.75 -5.46
CA ILE A 18 10.12 -0.20 -6.79
C ILE A 18 11.59 0.19 -6.86
N GLU A 19 12.30 -0.40 -7.80
CA GLU A 19 13.69 -0.05 -8.10
C GLU A 19 13.72 0.76 -9.40
N THR A 20 14.24 1.98 -9.35
CA THR A 20 14.32 2.87 -10.52
C THR A 20 15.51 3.82 -10.40
N GLY A 21 16.46 3.70 -11.33
CA GLY A 21 17.72 4.42 -11.25
C GLY A 21 18.49 4.05 -9.97
N ASP A 22 18.83 5.06 -9.18
CA ASP A 22 19.49 4.94 -7.88
C ASP A 22 18.51 4.88 -6.69
N ARG A 23 17.19 4.91 -6.97
CA ARG A 23 16.15 4.90 -5.92
C ARG A 23 15.61 3.51 -5.65
N LYS A 24 15.46 3.21 -4.37
CA LYS A 24 14.74 2.04 -3.86
C LYS A 24 13.57 2.54 -3.01
N ILE A 25 12.37 2.41 -3.56
CA ILE A 25 11.15 3.01 -3.05
C ILE A 25 10.26 1.91 -2.49
N LEU A 26 9.90 2.00 -1.22
CA LEU A 26 8.85 1.14 -0.66
C LEU A 26 7.48 1.81 -0.81
N VAL A 27 6.49 1.04 -1.24
CA VAL A 27 5.08 1.43 -1.13
C VAL A 27 4.49 0.61 0.00
N ASP A 28 4.18 1.30 1.08
CA ASP A 28 3.99 0.80 2.42
C ASP A 28 5.19 0.01 2.96
N THR A 29 5.14 -0.41 4.20
CA THR A 29 6.29 -1.06 4.86
C THR A 29 5.95 -2.37 5.53
N GLY A 30 4.71 -2.84 5.42
CA GLY A 30 4.27 -4.01 6.14
C GLY A 30 4.35 -3.85 7.66
N CYS A 31 4.34 -4.96 8.38
CA CYS A 31 4.47 -5.01 9.83
C CYS A 31 5.12 -6.31 10.31
N ASP A 32 5.55 -6.35 11.58
CA ASP A 32 6.08 -7.56 12.22
C ASP A 32 4.99 -8.42 12.88
N GLY A 33 3.76 -7.96 12.87
CA GLY A 33 2.60 -8.63 13.46
C GLY A 33 1.47 -7.68 13.78
N MET A 34 0.30 -8.22 13.96
CA MET A 34 -0.92 -7.47 14.32
C MET A 34 -1.46 -7.95 15.65
N LYS A 35 -1.58 -7.04 16.63
CA LYS A 35 -2.09 -7.41 17.98
C LYS A 35 -3.58 -7.81 17.95
N ALA A 36 -4.35 -7.24 17.03
CA ALA A 36 -5.80 -7.44 16.96
C ALA A 36 -6.21 -8.70 16.17
N PHE A 37 -5.31 -9.28 15.39
CA PHE A 37 -5.62 -10.41 14.50
C PHE A 37 -4.54 -11.49 14.62
N PRO A 38 -4.93 -12.77 14.61
CA PRO A 38 -3.95 -13.84 14.53
C PRO A 38 -3.22 -13.78 13.20
N THR A 39 -1.90 -13.91 13.25
CA THR A 39 -1.02 -13.95 12.06
C THR A 39 -0.36 -15.32 11.97
N PHE A 40 -0.13 -15.79 10.75
CA PHE A 40 0.61 -17.03 10.47
C PHE A 40 1.51 -16.78 9.25
N ASP A 41 2.63 -17.50 9.19
CA ASP A 41 3.61 -17.40 8.11
C ASP A 41 4.08 -15.95 7.79
N LEU A 42 4.05 -15.08 8.80
CA LEU A 42 4.47 -13.69 8.65
C LEU A 42 5.98 -13.57 8.84
N LYS A 43 6.65 -13.00 7.84
CA LYS A 43 8.04 -12.57 7.93
C LYS A 43 8.14 -11.07 8.12
N SER A 44 9.14 -10.64 8.89
CA SER A 44 9.48 -9.21 8.98
C SER A 44 9.81 -8.64 7.61
N PRO A 45 9.31 -7.43 7.27
CA PRO A 45 9.64 -6.75 6.02
C PRO A 45 11.14 -6.61 5.76
N VAL A 46 11.92 -6.36 6.83
CA VAL A 46 13.39 -6.26 6.72
C VAL A 46 14.01 -7.58 6.29
N ILE A 47 13.57 -8.70 6.87
CA ILE A 47 14.08 -10.03 6.49
C ILE A 47 13.77 -10.33 5.03
N LEU A 48 12.56 -9.99 4.56
CA LEU A 48 12.20 -10.19 3.15
C LEU A 48 13.07 -9.38 2.19
N LEU A 49 13.41 -8.14 2.54
CA LEU A 49 14.30 -7.32 1.73
C LEU A 49 15.74 -7.86 1.75
N GLU A 50 16.25 -8.29 2.89
CA GLU A 50 17.58 -8.90 3.02
C GLU A 50 17.67 -10.22 2.21
N GLU A 51 16.64 -11.06 2.25
CA GLU A 51 16.55 -12.26 1.40
C GLU A 51 16.54 -11.94 -0.10
N TYR A 52 15.99 -10.79 -0.47
CA TYR A 52 16.04 -10.27 -1.85
C TYR A 52 17.38 -9.61 -2.21
N GLY A 53 18.25 -9.37 -1.22
CA GLY A 53 19.56 -8.75 -1.41
C GLY A 53 19.58 -7.23 -1.23
N ILE A 54 18.55 -6.65 -0.60
CA ILE A 54 18.45 -5.21 -0.33
C ILE A 54 18.64 -4.95 1.16
N ASN A 55 19.62 -4.10 1.48
CA ASN A 55 19.78 -3.62 2.85
C ASN A 55 18.72 -2.54 3.16
N ARG A 56 18.18 -2.57 4.38
CA ARG A 56 17.21 -1.56 4.83
C ARG A 56 17.74 -0.12 4.75
N ASP A 57 19.07 0.07 4.87
CA ASP A 57 19.70 1.39 4.80
C ASP A 57 19.81 1.92 3.36
N ASP A 58 19.58 1.04 2.34
CA ASP A 58 19.53 1.39 0.94
C ASP A 58 18.16 1.94 0.49
N ILE A 59 17.14 1.81 1.34
CA ILE A 59 15.82 2.36 1.03
C ILE A 59 15.88 3.88 1.07
N THR A 60 15.60 4.49 -0.07
CA THR A 60 15.67 5.94 -0.27
C THR A 60 14.36 6.65 0.01
N ASP A 61 13.25 5.97 -0.22
CA ASP A 61 11.91 6.55 -0.17
C ASP A 61 10.88 5.56 0.35
N ILE A 62 9.89 6.06 1.05
CA ILE A 62 8.69 5.33 1.46
C ILE A 62 7.47 6.13 1.05
N ILE A 63 6.58 5.52 0.30
CA ILE A 63 5.26 6.07 0.01
C ILE A 63 4.26 5.34 0.90
N LEU A 64 3.58 6.06 1.78
CA LEU A 64 2.52 5.49 2.61
C LEU A 64 1.19 5.70 1.90
N THR A 65 0.51 4.60 1.58
CA THR A 65 -0.85 4.66 1.04
C THR A 65 -1.81 5.20 2.08
N HIS A 66 -1.63 4.78 3.34
CA HIS A 66 -2.32 5.30 4.52
C HIS A 66 -1.58 4.88 5.80
N THR A 67 -2.12 5.19 6.99
CA THR A 67 -1.38 5.03 8.26
C THR A 67 -1.90 3.91 9.17
N HIS A 68 -2.58 2.88 8.65
CA HIS A 68 -2.88 1.70 9.45
C HIS A 68 -1.63 0.89 9.79
N GLY A 69 -1.70 0.12 10.88
CA GLY A 69 -0.53 -0.51 11.50
C GLY A 69 0.20 -1.51 10.61
N ASP A 70 -0.53 -2.22 9.76
CA ASP A 70 -0.01 -3.19 8.80
C ASP A 70 0.68 -2.55 7.59
N HIS A 71 0.47 -1.26 7.35
CA HIS A 71 1.13 -0.49 6.29
C HIS A 71 2.34 0.28 6.79
N ILE A 72 2.30 0.79 8.04
CA ILE A 72 3.37 1.63 8.58
C ILE A 72 4.27 0.94 9.61
N GLY A 73 3.98 -0.31 9.96
CA GLY A 73 4.68 -1.02 11.05
C GLY A 73 6.18 -1.17 10.86
N GLY A 74 6.63 -1.27 9.60
CA GLY A 74 8.04 -1.36 9.22
C GLY A 74 8.78 -0.03 9.10
N VAL A 75 8.12 1.13 9.12
CA VAL A 75 8.77 2.46 8.94
C VAL A 75 9.95 2.66 9.90
N LYS A 76 9.87 2.13 11.10
CA LYS A 76 10.93 2.21 12.13
C LYS A 76 12.29 1.67 11.70
N TYR A 77 12.33 0.84 10.66
CA TYR A 77 13.56 0.21 10.17
C TYR A 77 14.32 1.04 9.14
N TYR A 78 13.64 1.94 8.42
CA TYR A 78 14.18 2.64 7.25
C TYR A 78 14.49 4.11 7.58
N LYS A 79 15.54 4.34 8.37
CA LYS A 79 15.84 5.65 8.94
C LYS A 79 16.33 6.69 7.93
N ASN A 80 16.85 6.23 6.78
CA ASN A 80 17.43 7.10 5.75
C ASN A 80 16.39 7.53 4.69
N ALA A 81 15.22 6.89 4.68
CA ALA A 81 14.21 7.12 3.66
C ALA A 81 13.41 8.41 3.89
N ASP A 82 13.12 9.14 2.82
CA ASP A 82 12.08 10.17 2.82
C ASP A 82 10.70 9.53 2.83
N ILE A 83 9.74 10.08 3.58
CA ILE A 83 8.38 9.54 3.69
C ILE A 83 7.39 10.48 3.01
N TYR A 84 6.67 9.95 2.05
CA TYR A 84 5.58 10.63 1.35
C TYR A 84 4.24 10.13 1.87
N VAL A 85 3.39 11.05 2.31
CA VAL A 85 2.07 10.71 2.89
C VAL A 85 1.08 11.84 2.61
N GLN A 86 -0.18 11.50 2.38
CA GLN A 86 -1.22 12.51 2.20
C GLN A 86 -1.40 13.32 3.49
N LYS A 87 -1.62 14.64 3.36
CA LYS A 87 -1.65 15.60 4.47
C LYS A 87 -2.66 15.24 5.55
N ASN A 88 -3.91 15.00 5.18
CA ASN A 88 -4.97 14.67 6.15
C ASN A 88 -4.71 13.35 6.85
N GLU A 89 -4.07 12.38 6.18
CA GLU A 89 -3.66 11.11 6.77
C GLU A 89 -2.58 11.32 7.82
N CYS A 90 -1.60 12.17 7.50
CA CYS A 90 -0.53 12.53 8.43
C CYS A 90 -1.07 13.32 9.64
N GLU A 91 -2.05 14.20 9.45
CA GLU A 91 -2.69 14.95 10.52
C GLU A 91 -3.57 14.05 11.42
N ALA A 92 -4.30 13.10 10.83
CA ALA A 92 -5.13 12.15 11.58
C ALA A 92 -4.30 11.20 12.45
N LYS A 93 -3.12 10.80 11.97
CA LYS A 93 -2.16 9.94 12.69
C LYS A 93 -0.73 10.42 12.46
N PRO A 94 -0.27 11.40 13.22
CA PRO A 94 1.07 11.93 13.07
C PRO A 94 2.15 10.87 13.22
N LEU A 95 3.14 10.89 12.31
CA LEU A 95 4.33 10.05 12.34
C LEU A 95 5.37 10.63 13.33
N ILE A 96 4.96 10.79 14.60
CA ILE A 96 5.75 11.43 15.64
C ILE A 96 6.99 10.56 15.95
N ASN A 97 8.11 11.24 16.27
CA ASN A 97 9.39 10.61 16.63
C ASN A 97 10.05 9.76 15.54
N LYS A 98 9.75 10.03 14.27
CA LYS A 98 10.49 9.45 13.15
C LYS A 98 11.68 10.35 12.78
N PRO A 99 12.87 9.79 12.56
CA PRO A 99 14.04 10.57 12.11
C PRO A 99 13.91 11.02 10.65
N ASN A 100 12.97 10.44 9.92
CA ASN A 100 12.76 10.64 8.51
C ASN A 100 12.25 12.04 8.18
N ARG A 101 12.62 12.57 7.02
CA ARG A 101 11.96 13.72 6.41
C ARG A 101 10.57 13.30 5.94
N ILE A 102 9.53 13.99 6.40
CA ILE A 102 8.15 13.73 6.00
C ILE A 102 7.74 14.78 4.97
N ILE A 103 7.27 14.32 3.83
CA ILE A 103 6.80 15.12 2.71
C ILE A 103 5.31 14.88 2.57
N THR A 104 4.51 15.90 2.83
CA THR A 104 3.05 15.81 2.70
C THR A 104 2.58 16.39 1.37
N PHE A 105 1.46 15.89 0.86
CA PHE A 105 0.81 16.40 -0.35
C PHE A 105 -0.71 16.46 -0.15
N ASP A 106 -1.38 17.24 -0.98
CA ASP A 106 -2.85 17.40 -0.92
C ASP A 106 -3.55 16.38 -1.84
N ASN A 107 -3.63 16.64 -3.14
CA ASN A 107 -4.39 15.79 -4.08
C ASN A 107 -3.52 14.77 -4.80
N GLU A 108 -2.33 15.18 -5.21
CA GLU A 108 -1.38 14.32 -5.91
C GLU A 108 0.06 14.78 -5.69
N TYR A 109 1.00 13.86 -5.89
CA TYR A 109 2.43 14.12 -5.84
C TYR A 109 3.13 13.34 -6.95
N LYS A 110 3.76 14.06 -7.86
CA LYS A 110 4.58 13.46 -8.93
C LYS A 110 5.98 13.19 -8.39
N LEU A 111 6.26 11.93 -8.07
CA LEU A 111 7.56 11.51 -7.53
C LEU A 111 8.63 11.43 -8.63
N SER A 112 8.23 11.00 -9.83
CA SER A 112 9.03 10.97 -11.06
C SER A 112 8.10 11.05 -12.27
N ASP A 113 8.66 11.01 -13.48
CA ASP A 113 7.83 11.00 -14.70
C ASP A 113 6.93 9.76 -14.78
N ASN A 114 7.36 8.66 -14.17
CA ASN A 114 6.66 7.39 -14.22
C ASN A 114 5.93 7.02 -12.92
N ILE A 115 6.13 7.77 -11.83
CA ILE A 115 5.54 7.44 -10.52
C ILE A 115 4.75 8.63 -10.01
N ASN A 116 3.45 8.45 -9.86
CA ASN A 116 2.53 9.44 -9.33
C ASN A 116 1.76 8.87 -8.12
N ILE A 117 1.61 9.67 -7.07
CA ILE A 117 0.84 9.34 -5.87
C ILE A 117 -0.45 10.14 -5.94
N LYS A 118 -1.60 9.49 -5.79
CA LYS A 118 -2.90 10.16 -5.93
C LYS A 118 -3.80 9.89 -4.73
N HIS A 119 -4.29 10.95 -4.12
CA HIS A 119 -5.29 10.88 -3.05
C HIS A 119 -6.61 10.35 -3.60
N ILE A 120 -7.21 9.41 -2.87
CA ILE A 120 -8.55 8.86 -3.11
C ILE A 120 -9.47 9.21 -1.95
N GLY A 121 -9.07 8.93 -0.71
CA GLY A 121 -9.86 9.21 0.48
C GLY A 121 -11.06 8.27 0.68
N GLY A 122 -11.01 7.07 0.11
CA GLY A 122 -12.08 6.08 0.22
C GLY A 122 -11.98 5.24 1.47
N HIS A 123 -10.83 4.61 1.71
CA HIS A 123 -10.60 3.74 2.85
C HIS A 123 -10.33 4.51 4.17
N SER A 124 -9.50 5.53 4.10
CA SER A 124 -9.23 6.47 5.20
C SER A 124 -9.25 7.91 4.68
N VAL A 125 -9.16 8.90 5.59
CA VAL A 125 -9.28 10.32 5.23
C VAL A 125 -8.25 10.77 4.19
N GLY A 126 -7.07 10.18 4.18
CA GLY A 126 -5.98 10.51 3.28
C GLY A 126 -5.48 9.31 2.48
N SER A 127 -6.26 8.21 2.43
CA SER A 127 -5.83 7.03 1.68
C SER A 127 -5.56 7.36 0.21
N SER A 128 -4.45 6.84 -0.29
CA SER A 128 -3.88 7.20 -1.57
C SER A 128 -3.45 5.95 -2.33
N VAL A 129 -3.32 6.08 -3.64
CA VAL A 129 -2.80 5.03 -4.52
C VAL A 129 -1.49 5.48 -5.16
N VAL A 130 -0.64 4.52 -5.53
CA VAL A 130 0.57 4.79 -6.29
C VAL A 130 0.38 4.26 -7.70
N ILE A 131 0.56 5.13 -8.69
CA ILE A 131 0.45 4.78 -10.10
C ILE A 131 1.86 4.74 -10.68
N VAL A 132 2.25 3.58 -11.20
CA VAL A 132 3.53 3.36 -11.86
C VAL A 132 3.27 3.08 -13.34
N ASN A 133 3.74 4.00 -14.19
CA ASN A 133 3.66 3.82 -15.64
C ASN A 133 4.92 3.13 -16.14
N ARG A 134 4.76 2.04 -16.88
CA ARG A 134 5.86 1.33 -17.52
C ARG A 134 5.42 0.83 -18.89
N ASP A 135 6.12 1.26 -19.93
CA ASP A 135 5.77 0.96 -21.31
C ASP A 135 4.34 1.42 -21.63
N ASN A 136 3.45 0.50 -21.95
CA ASN A 136 2.02 0.79 -22.22
C ASN A 136 1.11 0.47 -21.03
N ASP A 137 1.67 0.05 -19.90
CA ASP A 137 0.92 -0.38 -18.71
C ASP A 137 0.91 0.69 -17.61
N ALA A 138 -0.23 0.83 -16.93
CA ALA A 138 -0.35 1.61 -15.72
C ALA A 138 -0.67 0.67 -14.53
N PHE A 139 0.34 0.41 -13.71
CA PHE A 139 0.20 -0.37 -12.48
C PHE A 139 -0.32 0.53 -11.37
N VAL A 140 -1.36 0.08 -10.65
CA VAL A 140 -1.97 0.82 -9.55
C VAL A 140 -1.83 0.03 -8.26
N LEU A 141 -0.95 0.49 -7.37
CA LEU A 141 -0.76 -0.06 -6.05
C LEU A 141 -1.82 0.58 -5.15
N CYS A 142 -2.86 -0.19 -4.82
CA CYS A 142 -4.13 0.40 -4.37
C CYS A 142 -4.24 0.61 -2.85
N GLY A 143 -3.26 0.20 -2.05
CA GLY A 143 -3.44 0.18 -0.60
C GLY A 143 -4.71 -0.59 -0.24
N ASP A 144 -5.49 -0.04 0.67
CA ASP A 144 -6.74 -0.62 1.17
C ASP A 144 -8.00 -0.11 0.46
N GLU A 145 -7.85 0.63 -0.64
CA GLU A 145 -9.01 0.98 -1.47
C GLU A 145 -9.70 -0.26 -2.06
N CYS A 146 -8.98 -1.39 -2.13
CA CYS A 146 -9.49 -2.65 -2.64
C CYS A 146 -8.80 -3.85 -1.98
N TYR A 147 -9.59 -4.79 -1.43
CA TYR A 147 -9.07 -6.01 -0.80
C TYR A 147 -9.10 -7.25 -1.69
N SER A 148 -9.96 -7.28 -2.69
CA SER A 148 -10.10 -8.47 -3.54
C SER A 148 -10.37 -8.12 -5.00
N ARG A 149 -10.02 -9.03 -5.91
CA ARG A 149 -10.37 -8.92 -7.33
C ARG A 149 -11.87 -8.80 -7.53
N ASP A 150 -12.67 -9.43 -6.68
CA ASP A 150 -14.13 -9.34 -6.74
C ASP A 150 -14.64 -7.91 -6.54
N ASN A 151 -13.98 -7.09 -5.72
CA ASN A 151 -14.34 -5.69 -5.57
C ASN A 151 -14.26 -4.95 -6.91
N LEU A 152 -13.16 -5.16 -7.66
CA LEU A 152 -12.96 -4.54 -8.98
C LEU A 152 -13.93 -5.10 -10.01
N THR A 153 -14.05 -6.44 -10.10
CA THR A 153 -14.90 -7.10 -11.10
C THR A 153 -16.38 -6.73 -10.94
N ARG A 154 -16.85 -6.69 -9.69
CA ARG A 154 -18.23 -6.34 -9.36
C ARG A 154 -18.45 -4.85 -9.16
N LYS A 155 -17.40 -4.05 -9.26
CA LYS A 155 -17.41 -2.60 -8.97
C LYS A 155 -18.04 -2.28 -7.61
N THR A 156 -17.69 -3.08 -6.62
CA THR A 156 -18.28 -3.00 -5.29
C THR A 156 -17.18 -2.57 -4.30
N PRO A 157 -17.34 -1.42 -3.60
CA PRO A 157 -16.37 -0.93 -2.63
C PRO A 157 -16.13 -1.93 -1.50
N THR A 158 -15.01 -1.79 -0.79
CA THR A 158 -14.75 -2.59 0.42
C THR A 158 -15.74 -2.24 1.52
N GLY A 159 -15.96 -3.17 2.47
CA GLY A 159 -16.80 -2.90 3.63
C GLY A 159 -16.16 -1.95 4.66
N SER A 160 -14.88 -1.68 4.54
CA SER A 160 -14.09 -0.80 5.41
C SER A 160 -13.81 0.53 4.71
N SER A 161 -14.87 1.27 4.37
CA SER A 161 -14.76 2.55 3.68
C SER A 161 -15.04 3.71 4.65
N TYR A 162 -14.14 4.67 4.70
CA TYR A 162 -14.33 5.96 5.36
C TYR A 162 -15.32 6.83 4.55
N ASN A 163 -15.12 6.85 3.23
CA ASN A 163 -15.99 7.56 2.30
C ASN A 163 -16.42 6.63 1.17
N ILE A 164 -17.69 6.22 1.20
CA ILE A 164 -18.24 5.24 0.25
C ILE A 164 -18.30 5.76 -1.19
N GLU A 165 -18.46 7.06 -1.39
CA GLU A 165 -18.49 7.68 -2.73
C GLU A 165 -17.09 7.59 -3.38
N GLN A 166 -16.05 7.91 -2.62
CA GLN A 166 -14.66 7.81 -3.08
C GLN A 166 -14.24 6.37 -3.32
N SER A 167 -14.62 5.44 -2.43
CA SER A 167 -14.38 4.01 -2.65
C SER A 167 -15.13 3.48 -3.88
N THR A 168 -16.33 4.00 -4.15
CA THR A 168 -17.11 3.65 -5.36
C THR A 168 -16.44 4.23 -6.62
N PHE A 169 -15.97 5.48 -6.54
CA PHE A 169 -15.15 6.07 -7.62
C PHE A 169 -13.92 5.20 -7.91
N PHE A 170 -13.19 4.78 -6.85
CA PHE A 170 -11.99 3.96 -7.01
C PHE A 170 -12.29 2.68 -7.79
N VAL A 171 -13.24 1.87 -7.37
CA VAL A 171 -13.53 0.58 -8.03
C VAL A 171 -14.04 0.75 -9.46
N ASN A 172 -14.74 1.85 -9.77
CA ASN A 172 -15.21 2.15 -11.12
C ASN A 172 -14.08 2.62 -12.05
N GLU A 173 -13.17 3.45 -11.54
CA GLU A 173 -12.06 3.98 -12.34
C GLU A 173 -10.98 2.92 -12.56
N TYR A 174 -10.51 2.30 -11.47
CA TYR A 174 -9.33 1.43 -11.49
C TYR A 174 -9.63 -0.04 -11.80
N SER A 175 -10.88 -0.37 -12.15
CA SER A 175 -11.26 -1.65 -12.77
C SER A 175 -11.15 -1.64 -14.30
N LYS A 176 -10.85 -0.50 -14.93
CA LYS A 176 -10.72 -0.38 -16.39
C LYS A 176 -9.46 -1.12 -16.86
N GLU A 177 -9.52 -1.72 -18.06
CA GLU A 177 -8.44 -2.55 -18.65
C GLU A 177 -7.07 -1.87 -18.73
N LYS A 178 -7.06 -0.55 -18.89
CA LYS A 178 -5.81 0.23 -18.92
C LYS A 178 -5.02 0.19 -17.60
N TYR A 179 -5.64 -0.27 -16.51
CA TYR A 179 -5.01 -0.35 -15.20
C TYR A 179 -4.75 -1.79 -14.77
N LYS A 180 -3.55 -2.05 -14.30
CA LYS A 180 -3.16 -3.30 -13.62
C LYS A 180 -3.14 -3.06 -12.11
N THR A 181 -4.29 -3.20 -11.46
CA THR A 181 -4.42 -2.95 -10.02
C THR A 181 -3.79 -4.08 -9.21
N LEU A 182 -2.87 -3.72 -8.33
CA LEU A 182 -2.15 -4.58 -7.40
C LEU A 182 -2.72 -4.42 -5.99
N LEU A 183 -3.09 -5.53 -5.38
CA LEU A 183 -3.74 -5.60 -4.08
C LEU A 183 -2.71 -5.80 -2.97
N PHE A 184 -2.89 -5.14 -1.82
CA PHE A 184 -2.08 -5.34 -0.63
C PHE A 184 -2.55 -6.54 0.21
N HIS A 185 -3.84 -6.86 0.12
CA HIS A 185 -4.49 -7.96 0.83
C HIS A 185 -4.99 -9.03 -0.14
N ASP A 186 -4.14 -9.43 -1.09
CA ASP A 186 -4.52 -10.40 -2.13
C ASP A 186 -4.78 -11.78 -1.54
N LEU A 187 -6.02 -12.26 -1.67
CA LEU A 187 -6.45 -13.56 -1.17
C LEU A 187 -5.83 -14.73 -1.95
N THR A 188 -5.37 -14.49 -3.17
CA THR A 188 -4.86 -15.54 -4.07
C THR A 188 -3.45 -16.00 -3.73
N ILE A 189 -2.73 -15.22 -2.92
CA ILE A 189 -1.34 -15.51 -2.55
C ILE A 189 -1.17 -15.87 -1.07
N VAL A 190 -2.25 -16.00 -0.32
CA VAL A 190 -2.20 -16.45 1.08
C VAL A 190 -1.47 -17.79 1.19
N GLY A 191 -0.57 -17.91 2.17
CA GLY A 191 0.29 -19.09 2.37
C GLY A 191 1.59 -19.09 1.54
N ASN A 192 1.81 -18.05 0.71
CA ASN A 192 3.07 -17.86 -0.02
C ASN A 192 3.87 -16.73 0.63
N THR A 193 4.82 -17.09 1.48
CA THR A 193 5.71 -16.12 2.13
C THR A 193 7.00 -15.98 1.34
N GLY A 194 7.31 -14.76 0.93
CA GLY A 194 8.49 -14.46 0.13
C GLY A 194 8.28 -13.24 -0.77
N TYR A 195 9.05 -13.13 -1.82
CA TYR A 195 8.94 -12.05 -2.81
C TYR A 195 8.67 -12.61 -4.20
N LYS A 196 8.05 -11.78 -5.05
CA LYS A 196 7.78 -12.10 -6.44
C LYS A 196 7.95 -10.84 -7.30
N PRO A 197 8.78 -10.89 -8.36
CA PRO A 197 8.81 -9.83 -9.36
C PRO A 197 7.45 -9.69 -10.05
N ILE A 198 7.05 -8.45 -10.32
CA ILE A 198 5.82 -8.14 -11.06
C ILE A 198 6.16 -7.83 -12.51
N PHE A 199 7.32 -7.21 -12.73
CA PHE A 199 7.85 -6.85 -14.05
C PHE A 199 9.36 -6.57 -13.99
#